data_898b3c5000c342efa356cb5e98d83d58
#
_entry.id   898b3c5000c342efa356cb5e98d83d58
#
_cell.length_a   1.000
_cell.length_b   1.000
_cell.length_c   1.000
_cell.angle_alpha   90.00
_cell.angle_beta   90.00
_cell.angle_gamma   90.00
#
_symmetry.space_group_name_H-M   'P 1'
#
loop_
_entity.id
_entity.type
_entity.pdbx_description
1 polymer ?
#
loop_
_entity_poly.entity_id
_entity_poly.type
_entity_poly.pdbx_seq_one_letter_code
_entity_poly.pdbx_strand_id
1 'polypeptide(L)'
;MSDEARKRWNADSARYVAAAMRQAGIGSSDPVVIVGHSQGGIIAATIAGDPVQEFRVEHIITAGSPIAGHPLPNHTWSTSIEVDDELISSLDGRANQHGPRRLTVRGSSMDGPGRNREGTPVPGAGKGKELTHGMNYQRTAWKDAENLHNEEVKKHDEHFKETIRGAMDKEYYFQGRMGH
;
A
#
# COMPACT_ATOMS: atom_id res chain seq x y z
N MET A 1 19.01 -3.99 -15.36
CA MET A 1 17.57 -3.68 -15.17
C MET A 1 16.81 -4.48 -16.22
N SER A 2 15.88 -5.33 -15.82
CA SER A 2 15.06 -6.08 -16.79
C SER A 2 14.13 -5.11 -17.55
N ASP A 3 13.73 -5.49 -18.78
CA ASP A 3 12.83 -4.65 -19.58
C ASP A 3 11.48 -4.41 -18.87
N GLU A 4 11.04 -5.35 -18.05
CA GLU A 4 9.84 -5.21 -17.25
C GLU A 4 9.99 -4.22 -16.09
N ALA A 5 11.15 -4.20 -15.43
CA ALA A 5 11.42 -3.20 -14.38
C ALA A 5 11.48 -1.79 -14.98
N ARG A 6 12.04 -1.67 -16.21
CA ARG A 6 12.06 -0.41 -16.95
C ARG A 6 10.67 0.05 -17.36
N LYS A 7 9.81 -0.88 -17.83
CA LYS A 7 8.41 -0.56 -18.18
C LYS A 7 7.60 -0.09 -16.96
N ARG A 8 7.80 -0.70 -15.81
CA ARG A 8 7.13 -0.29 -14.55
C ARG A 8 7.58 1.10 -14.11
N TRP A 9 8.88 1.36 -14.11
CA TRP A 9 9.43 2.67 -13.76
C TRP A 9 9.03 3.78 -14.74
N ASN A 10 8.85 3.44 -16.00
CA ASN A 10 8.38 4.39 -17.00
C ASN A 10 6.88 4.66 -16.96
N ALA A 11 6.13 4.06 -16.02
CA ALA A 11 4.75 4.44 -15.82
C ALA A 11 4.67 5.92 -15.36
N ASP A 12 3.95 6.73 -16.11
CA ASP A 12 3.86 8.18 -15.87
C ASP A 12 3.45 8.53 -14.44
N SER A 13 2.59 7.70 -13.84
CA SER A 13 2.15 7.87 -12.46
C SER A 13 3.28 7.72 -11.43
N ALA A 14 4.17 6.73 -11.57
CA ALA A 14 5.31 6.56 -10.67
C ALA A 14 6.33 7.69 -10.84
N ARG A 15 6.60 8.09 -12.08
CA ARG A 15 7.48 9.23 -12.39
C ARG A 15 6.93 10.55 -11.82
N TYR A 16 5.62 10.73 -11.88
CA TYR A 16 4.97 11.90 -11.32
C TYR A 16 5.16 11.97 -9.80
N VAL A 17 4.89 10.87 -9.09
CA VAL A 17 5.07 10.80 -7.63
C VAL A 17 6.54 11.02 -7.26
N ALA A 18 7.48 10.38 -7.97
CA ALA A 18 8.91 10.60 -7.75
C ALA A 18 9.31 12.07 -7.96
N ALA A 19 8.76 12.74 -8.98
CA ALA A 19 9.00 14.17 -9.20
C ALA A 19 8.44 15.03 -8.06
N ALA A 20 7.24 14.70 -7.55
CA ALA A 20 6.67 15.38 -6.40
C ALA A 20 7.53 15.19 -5.13
N MET A 21 8.05 14.00 -4.90
CA MET A 21 8.96 13.71 -3.78
C MET A 21 10.25 14.56 -3.87
N ARG A 22 10.86 14.67 -5.06
CA ARG A 22 12.01 15.56 -5.28
C ARG A 22 11.67 17.01 -5.00
N GLN A 23 10.52 17.47 -5.48
CA GLN A 23 10.06 18.84 -5.26
C GLN A 23 9.77 19.12 -3.79
N ALA A 24 9.35 18.13 -3.02
CA ALA A 24 9.21 18.21 -1.57
C ALA A 24 10.56 18.23 -0.83
N GLY A 25 11.67 18.03 -1.54
CA GLY A 25 13.02 18.05 -0.97
C GLY A 25 13.45 16.73 -0.32
N ILE A 26 12.75 15.63 -0.63
CA ILE A 26 13.11 14.31 -0.11
C ILE A 26 14.40 13.84 -0.79
N GLY A 27 15.42 13.59 0.03
CA GLY A 27 16.72 13.11 -0.41
C GLY A 27 16.87 11.58 -0.26
N SER A 28 17.95 11.04 -0.79
CA SER A 28 18.24 9.59 -0.75
C SER A 28 18.56 9.06 0.65
N SER A 29 18.86 9.92 1.61
CA SER A 29 19.11 9.55 3.01
C SER A 29 17.86 9.59 3.89
N ASP A 30 16.81 10.25 3.42
CA ASP A 30 15.60 10.44 4.22
C ASP A 30 14.79 9.13 4.26
N PRO A 31 14.39 8.66 5.46
CA PRO A 31 13.53 7.51 5.55
C PRO A 31 12.13 7.83 5.01
N VAL A 32 11.67 7.07 4.05
CA VAL A 32 10.38 7.30 3.39
C VAL A 32 9.41 6.17 3.70
N VAL A 33 8.18 6.55 4.03
CA VAL A 33 7.02 5.65 4.04
C VAL A 33 6.09 6.05 2.91
N ILE A 34 5.66 5.07 2.11
CA ILE A 34 4.66 5.31 1.06
C ILE A 34 3.41 4.52 1.38
N VAL A 35 2.28 5.21 1.44
CA VAL A 35 0.97 4.60 1.65
C VAL A 35 0.16 4.72 0.36
N GLY A 36 -0.33 3.61 -0.15
CA GLY A 36 -1.06 3.59 -1.42
C GLY A 36 -2.28 2.67 -1.42
N HIS A 37 -3.38 3.16 -1.97
CA HIS A 37 -4.60 2.39 -2.20
C HIS A 37 -4.73 2.10 -3.70
N SER A 38 -5.15 0.88 -4.06
CA SER A 38 -5.39 0.51 -5.45
C SER A 38 -4.13 0.73 -6.31
N GLN A 39 -4.23 1.51 -7.38
CA GLN A 39 -3.09 1.90 -8.21
C GLN A 39 -1.96 2.59 -7.40
N GLY A 40 -2.32 3.31 -6.33
CA GLY A 40 -1.34 3.94 -5.44
C GLY A 40 -0.37 2.95 -4.79
N GLY A 41 -0.82 1.73 -4.49
CA GLY A 41 0.07 0.68 -3.99
C GLY A 41 1.02 0.14 -5.05
N ILE A 42 0.58 0.06 -6.31
CA ILE A 42 1.46 -0.29 -7.44
C ILE A 42 2.56 0.77 -7.59
N ILE A 43 2.19 2.05 -7.50
CA ILE A 43 3.15 3.16 -7.54
C ILE A 43 4.15 3.05 -6.38
N ALA A 44 3.67 2.83 -5.16
CA ALA A 44 4.52 2.65 -3.98
C ALA A 44 5.53 1.50 -4.18
N ALA A 45 5.06 0.35 -4.63
CA ALA A 45 5.91 -0.81 -4.90
C ALA A 45 6.90 -0.56 -6.05
N THR A 46 6.50 0.21 -7.07
CA THR A 46 7.38 0.58 -8.19
C THR A 46 8.51 1.50 -7.71
N ILE A 47 8.21 2.50 -6.90
CA ILE A 47 9.21 3.44 -6.36
C ILE A 47 10.15 2.70 -5.40
N ALA A 48 9.61 1.87 -4.50
CA ALA A 48 10.41 1.09 -3.56
C ALA A 48 11.32 0.07 -4.28
N GLY A 49 10.85 -0.51 -5.38
CA GLY A 49 11.58 -1.48 -6.20
C GLY A 49 12.51 -0.87 -7.26
N ASP A 50 12.68 0.45 -7.26
CA ASP A 50 13.59 1.11 -8.21
C ASP A 50 15.03 0.61 -8.03
N PRO A 51 15.65 0.04 -9.08
CA PRO A 51 17.02 -0.44 -9.00
C PRO A 51 18.05 0.64 -8.67
N VAL A 52 17.77 1.89 -9.03
CA VAL A 52 18.65 3.04 -8.74
C VAL A 52 18.53 3.46 -7.28
N GLN A 53 17.40 3.10 -6.61
CA GLN A 53 17.15 3.44 -5.21
C GLN A 53 17.30 4.95 -4.94
N GLU A 54 16.70 5.76 -5.78
CA GLU A 54 16.72 7.21 -5.61
C GLU A 54 16.17 7.65 -4.24
N PHE A 55 15.20 6.92 -3.73
CA PHE A 55 14.60 7.17 -2.42
C PHE A 55 14.82 5.98 -1.48
N ARG A 56 15.12 6.26 -0.22
CA ARG A 56 15.24 5.26 0.82
C ARG A 56 13.86 4.88 1.36
N VAL A 57 13.16 4.00 0.64
CA VAL A 57 11.83 3.54 1.05
C VAL A 57 11.96 2.46 2.12
N GLU A 58 11.70 2.83 3.36
CA GLU A 58 11.76 1.93 4.52
C GLU A 58 10.53 1.06 4.65
N HIS A 59 9.34 1.60 4.33
CA HIS A 59 8.09 0.88 4.47
C HIS A 59 7.09 1.30 3.40
N ILE A 60 6.43 0.33 2.79
CA ILE A 60 5.22 0.58 2.00
C ILE A 60 4.01 -0.05 2.68
N ILE A 61 2.91 0.69 2.72
CA ILE A 61 1.60 0.18 3.14
C ILE A 61 0.68 0.23 1.94
N THR A 62 0.14 -0.91 1.56
CA THR A 62 -0.75 -1.01 0.40
C THR A 62 -2.11 -1.54 0.82
N ALA A 63 -3.16 -0.99 0.23
CA ALA A 63 -4.52 -1.38 0.50
C ALA A 63 -5.23 -1.72 -0.82
N GLY A 64 -5.73 -2.93 -0.96
CA GLY A 64 -6.42 -3.39 -2.17
C GLY A 64 -5.60 -3.22 -3.44
N SER A 65 -4.32 -3.60 -3.42
CA SER A 65 -3.38 -3.33 -4.51
C SER A 65 -2.70 -4.61 -5.01
N PRO A 66 -2.70 -4.90 -6.32
CA PRO A 66 -2.04 -6.07 -6.90
C PRO A 66 -0.51 -5.83 -7.00
N ILE A 67 0.23 -6.10 -5.93
CA ILE A 67 1.68 -5.84 -5.86
C ILE A 67 2.55 -7.10 -5.87
N ALA A 68 2.00 -8.29 -5.95
CA ALA A 68 2.75 -9.53 -5.88
C ALA A 68 3.81 -9.68 -6.99
N GLY A 69 3.57 -9.07 -8.14
CA GLY A 69 4.51 -9.00 -9.26
C GLY A 69 5.61 -7.94 -9.13
N HIS A 70 5.65 -7.16 -8.06
CA HIS A 70 6.61 -6.07 -7.86
C HIS A 70 7.70 -6.49 -6.88
N PRO A 71 8.93 -6.76 -7.34
CA PRO A 71 10.02 -7.11 -6.43
C PRO A 71 10.36 -5.93 -5.54
N LEU A 72 10.46 -6.19 -4.24
CA LEU A 72 10.85 -5.20 -3.25
C LEU A 72 12.24 -5.50 -2.70
N PRO A 73 13.06 -4.50 -2.42
CA PRO A 73 14.36 -4.69 -1.77
C PRO A 73 14.20 -5.37 -0.39
N ASN A 74 15.21 -6.12 0.01
CA ASN A 74 15.16 -6.87 1.28
C ASN A 74 15.05 -5.96 2.51
N HIS A 75 15.53 -4.72 2.43
CA HIS A 75 15.44 -3.75 3.53
C HIS A 75 14.07 -3.11 3.67
N THR A 76 13.32 -2.96 2.58
CA THR A 76 12.01 -2.34 2.58
C THR A 76 10.98 -3.24 3.24
N TRP A 77 10.24 -2.75 4.20
CA TRP A 77 9.08 -3.41 4.77
C TRP A 77 7.86 -3.24 3.88
N SER A 78 6.99 -4.24 3.83
CA SER A 78 5.69 -4.08 3.18
C SER A 78 4.56 -4.67 4.02
N THR A 79 3.53 -3.87 4.20
CA THR A 79 2.26 -4.27 4.81
C THR A 79 1.17 -4.15 3.76
N SER A 80 0.67 -5.28 3.30
CA SER A 80 -0.43 -5.34 2.34
C SER A 80 -1.73 -5.65 3.07
N ILE A 81 -2.74 -4.85 2.84
CA ILE A 81 -4.07 -5.04 3.40
C ILE A 81 -5.00 -5.44 2.26
N GLU A 82 -5.60 -6.61 2.37
CA GLU A 82 -6.47 -7.20 1.35
C GLU A 82 -7.79 -7.63 1.97
N VAL A 83 -8.84 -7.62 1.19
CA VAL A 83 -10.16 -8.11 1.60
C VAL A 83 -10.51 -9.31 0.73
N ASP A 84 -10.96 -10.40 1.35
CA ASP A 84 -11.13 -11.70 0.68
C ASP A 84 -12.02 -11.66 -0.58
N ASP A 85 -13.05 -10.83 -0.59
CA ASP A 85 -13.97 -10.69 -1.73
C ASP A 85 -13.57 -9.56 -2.70
N GLU A 86 -12.35 -9.02 -2.53
CA GLU A 86 -11.87 -7.95 -3.38
C GLU A 86 -11.18 -8.50 -4.64
N LEU A 87 -11.69 -8.07 -5.80
CA LEU A 87 -11.15 -8.48 -7.08
C LEU A 87 -9.79 -7.81 -7.39
N ILE A 88 -9.60 -6.57 -6.98
CA ILE A 88 -8.47 -5.73 -7.44
C ILE A 88 -7.13 -6.24 -6.92
N SER A 89 -7.04 -6.59 -5.65
CA SER A 89 -5.80 -7.12 -5.05
C SER A 89 -5.34 -8.44 -5.67
N SER A 90 -6.26 -9.17 -6.29
CA SER A 90 -5.99 -10.46 -6.95
C SER A 90 -5.73 -10.38 -8.45
N LEU A 91 -5.74 -9.18 -9.05
CA LEU A 91 -5.60 -9.01 -10.51
C LEU A 91 -4.24 -9.47 -11.06
N ASP A 92 -3.21 -9.54 -10.25
CA ASP A 92 -1.91 -10.08 -10.66
C ASP A 92 -1.83 -11.61 -10.61
N GLY A 93 -2.90 -12.27 -10.13
CA GLY A 93 -3.03 -13.73 -10.12
C GLY A 93 -2.01 -14.46 -9.24
N ARG A 94 -1.38 -13.77 -8.31
CA ARG A 94 -0.32 -14.28 -7.44
C ARG A 94 -0.56 -13.87 -5.99
N ALA A 95 -0.06 -14.67 -5.06
CA ALA A 95 0.04 -14.25 -3.67
C ALA A 95 1.20 -13.27 -3.47
N ASN A 96 1.03 -12.33 -2.56
CA ASN A 96 2.10 -11.42 -2.18
C ASN A 96 3.33 -12.20 -1.66
N GLN A 97 4.50 -11.57 -1.78
CA GLN A 97 5.73 -12.13 -1.26
C GLN A 97 5.64 -12.36 0.25
N HIS A 98 6.22 -13.45 0.72
CA HIS A 98 6.34 -13.77 2.13
C HIS A 98 7.77 -13.55 2.63
N GLY A 99 7.90 -13.18 3.89
CA GLY A 99 9.21 -13.00 4.52
C GLY A 99 9.14 -12.17 5.80
N PRO A 100 10.25 -12.02 6.52
CA PRO A 100 10.28 -11.35 7.82
C PRO A 100 9.85 -9.87 7.79
N ARG A 101 9.84 -9.27 6.60
CA ARG A 101 9.45 -7.88 6.36
C ARG A 101 8.29 -7.78 5.37
N ARG A 102 7.51 -8.84 5.24
CA ARG A 102 6.40 -8.96 4.29
C ARG A 102 5.17 -9.48 5.01
N LEU A 103 4.26 -8.58 5.32
CA LEU A 103 2.99 -8.91 5.96
C LEU A 103 1.85 -8.73 4.96
N THR A 104 0.98 -9.72 4.85
CA THR A 104 -0.32 -9.58 4.20
C THR A 104 -1.41 -9.81 5.24
N VAL A 105 -2.15 -8.76 5.53
CA VAL A 105 -3.35 -8.82 6.37
C VAL A 105 -4.53 -9.10 5.45
N ARG A 106 -5.27 -10.16 5.74
CA ARG A 106 -6.50 -10.49 5.03
C ARG A 106 -7.69 -10.30 5.94
N GLY A 107 -8.61 -9.45 5.52
CA GLY A 107 -9.89 -9.23 6.18
C GLY A 107 -11.01 -9.91 5.43
N SER A 108 -12.00 -10.40 6.16
CA SER A 108 -13.28 -10.75 5.56
C SER A 108 -14.10 -9.49 5.33
N SER A 109 -14.76 -9.40 4.18
CA SER A 109 -15.55 -8.21 3.89
C SER A 109 -16.69 -8.02 4.85
N MET A 110 -17.24 -9.12 5.47
CA MET A 110 -18.51 -8.92 6.16
C MET A 110 -19.22 -10.10 6.74
N ASP A 111 -19.96 -9.84 7.80
CA ASP A 111 -21.10 -10.64 8.24
C ASP A 111 -22.39 -10.27 7.47
N GLY A 112 -22.31 -10.18 6.16
CA GLY A 112 -23.44 -9.86 5.30
C GLY A 112 -23.30 -8.58 4.48
N PRO A 113 -24.12 -8.38 3.44
CA PRO A 113 -23.98 -7.27 2.53
C PRO A 113 -24.10 -5.92 3.24
N GLY A 114 -23.10 -5.07 3.11
CA GLY A 114 -23.14 -3.70 3.57
C GLY A 114 -22.74 -3.45 5.02
N ARG A 115 -22.17 -4.44 5.71
CA ARG A 115 -21.72 -4.26 7.09
C ARG A 115 -20.30 -4.77 7.29
N ASN A 116 -19.53 -4.10 8.14
CA ASN A 116 -18.26 -4.61 8.63
C ASN A 116 -18.50 -5.63 9.79
N ARG A 117 -17.47 -6.24 10.32
CA ARG A 117 -17.55 -7.18 11.44
C ARG A 117 -18.19 -6.57 12.69
N GLU A 118 -18.12 -5.26 12.86
CA GLU A 118 -18.76 -4.51 13.95
C GLU A 118 -20.26 -4.28 13.68
N GLY A 119 -20.81 -4.77 12.57
CA GLY A 119 -22.19 -4.53 12.17
C GLY A 119 -22.47 -3.11 11.67
N THR A 120 -21.43 -2.29 11.51
CA THR A 120 -21.57 -0.91 11.07
C THR A 120 -21.88 -0.86 9.57
N PRO A 121 -22.85 -0.08 9.11
CA PRO A 121 -23.09 0.13 7.71
C PRO A 121 -21.84 0.69 7.01
N VAL A 122 -21.46 0.10 5.89
CA VAL A 122 -20.35 0.58 5.07
C VAL A 122 -20.93 1.46 3.96
N PRO A 123 -20.58 2.75 3.91
CA PRO A 123 -21.06 3.65 2.88
C PRO A 123 -20.69 3.14 1.49
N GLY A 124 -21.69 3.08 0.58
CA GLY A 124 -21.50 2.57 -0.76
C GLY A 124 -21.72 1.06 -0.90
N ALA A 125 -21.87 0.31 0.19
CA ALA A 125 -22.27 -1.09 0.16
C ALA A 125 -23.71 -1.19 -0.30
N GLY A 126 -23.92 -1.33 -1.58
CA GLY A 126 -25.23 -1.37 -2.23
C GLY A 126 -25.80 -2.76 -2.40
N LYS A 127 -26.89 -2.82 -3.11
CA LYS A 127 -27.61 -4.05 -3.44
C LYS A 127 -26.93 -4.73 -4.64
N GLY A 128 -26.03 -5.63 -4.42
CA GLY A 128 -25.42 -6.36 -5.52
C GLY A 128 -23.92 -6.61 -5.31
N LYS A 129 -23.27 -7.20 -6.26
CA LYS A 129 -21.82 -7.51 -6.24
C LYS A 129 -20.99 -6.23 -6.21
N GLU A 130 -20.87 -5.62 -5.04
CA GLU A 130 -19.95 -4.52 -4.88
C GLU A 130 -18.52 -5.06 -4.83
N LEU A 131 -17.68 -4.35 -5.56
CA LEU A 131 -16.24 -4.48 -5.37
C LEU A 131 -15.93 -3.94 -3.97
N THR A 132 -15.57 -4.81 -3.04
CA THR A 132 -15.18 -4.48 -1.66
C THR A 132 -13.82 -3.75 -1.63
N HIS A 133 -13.67 -2.78 -2.54
CA HIS A 133 -12.43 -2.07 -2.81
C HIS A 133 -12.28 -0.75 -2.05
N GLY A 134 -13.31 -0.34 -1.33
CA GLY A 134 -13.30 0.93 -0.60
C GLY A 134 -12.38 0.91 0.62
N MET A 135 -11.78 2.05 0.94
CA MET A 135 -10.89 2.21 2.10
C MET A 135 -11.52 1.81 3.43
N ASN A 136 -12.84 1.88 3.55
CA ASN A 136 -13.53 1.46 4.78
C ASN A 136 -13.34 -0.04 5.06
N TYR A 137 -13.36 -0.88 4.03
CA TYR A 137 -13.11 -2.33 4.16
C TYR A 137 -11.67 -2.59 4.58
N GLN A 138 -10.73 -1.90 3.96
CA GLN A 138 -9.30 -2.04 4.23
C GLN A 138 -8.96 -1.60 5.67
N ARG A 139 -9.56 -0.49 6.13
CA ARG A 139 -9.41 -0.01 7.50
C ARG A 139 -9.99 -1.00 8.53
N THR A 140 -11.11 -1.64 8.22
CA THR A 140 -11.70 -2.65 9.08
C THR A 140 -10.82 -3.88 9.15
N ALA A 141 -10.30 -4.36 8.01
CA ALA A 141 -9.38 -5.50 7.98
C ALA A 141 -8.14 -5.23 8.85
N TRP A 142 -7.57 -4.01 8.78
CA TRP A 142 -6.44 -3.64 9.63
C TRP A 142 -6.80 -3.64 11.12
N LYS A 143 -7.90 -3.01 11.51
CA LYS A 143 -8.37 -2.99 12.91
C LYS A 143 -8.64 -4.39 13.47
N ASP A 144 -9.23 -5.26 12.66
CA ASP A 144 -9.46 -6.64 13.06
C ASP A 144 -8.13 -7.37 13.30
N ALA A 145 -7.13 -7.14 12.46
CA ALA A 145 -5.81 -7.71 12.64
C ALA A 145 -5.10 -7.20 13.90
N GLU A 146 -5.21 -5.90 14.20
CA GLU A 146 -4.69 -5.32 15.45
C GLU A 146 -5.34 -5.97 16.69
N ASN A 147 -6.66 -6.20 16.64
CA ASN A 147 -7.41 -6.82 17.74
C ASN A 147 -7.05 -8.30 17.98
N LEU A 148 -6.47 -8.98 16.99
CA LEU A 148 -5.97 -10.35 17.15
C LEU A 148 -4.65 -10.42 17.93
N HIS A 149 -4.03 -9.29 18.25
CA HIS A 149 -2.75 -9.18 18.96
C HIS A 149 -1.65 -10.06 18.36
N ASN A 150 -1.63 -10.18 17.04
CA ASN A 150 -0.63 -10.95 16.33
C ASN A 150 0.73 -10.24 16.36
N GLU A 151 1.79 -10.95 16.72
CA GLU A 151 3.15 -10.39 16.85
C GLU A 151 3.70 -9.83 15.53
N GLU A 152 3.36 -10.43 14.38
CA GLU A 152 3.79 -9.91 13.08
C GLU A 152 3.10 -8.58 12.74
N VAL A 153 1.80 -8.47 13.04
CA VAL A 153 1.05 -7.22 12.87
C VAL A 153 1.65 -6.13 13.74
N LYS A 154 1.88 -6.45 15.02
CA LYS A 154 2.50 -5.52 15.98
C LYS A 154 3.88 -5.05 15.52
N LYS A 155 4.72 -5.97 15.08
CA LYS A 155 6.07 -5.66 14.59
C LYS A 155 6.06 -4.73 13.38
N HIS A 156 5.14 -4.93 12.44
CA HIS A 156 4.98 -4.08 11.27
C HIS A 156 4.46 -2.69 11.65
N ASP A 157 3.50 -2.62 12.55
CA ASP A 157 2.96 -1.37 13.08
C ASP A 157 4.00 -0.56 13.85
N GLU A 158 4.79 -1.21 14.69
CA GLU A 158 5.90 -0.58 15.42
C GLU A 158 6.95 -0.02 14.46
N HIS A 159 7.37 -0.79 13.46
CA HIS A 159 8.32 -0.31 12.45
C HIS A 159 7.78 0.90 11.69
N PHE A 160 6.51 0.88 11.30
CA PHE A 160 5.86 2.05 10.68
C PHE A 160 5.89 3.27 11.59
N LYS A 161 5.45 3.12 12.85
CA LYS A 161 5.41 4.21 13.83
C LYS A 161 6.80 4.77 14.14
N GLU A 162 7.81 3.92 14.21
CA GLU A 162 9.19 4.35 14.40
C GLU A 162 9.71 5.14 13.21
N THR A 163 9.42 4.70 11.99
CA THR A 163 9.89 5.36 10.77
C THR A 163 9.30 6.77 10.62
N ILE A 164 8.03 6.96 11.01
CA ILE A 164 7.35 8.27 10.93
C ILE A 164 7.43 9.07 12.24
N ARG A 165 8.26 8.63 13.20
CA ARG A 165 8.38 9.33 14.49
C ARG A 165 8.93 10.74 14.27
N GLY A 166 8.18 11.72 14.72
CA GLY A 166 8.56 13.13 14.64
C GLY A 166 7.33 14.04 14.67
N ALA A 167 7.60 15.35 14.73
CA ALA A 167 6.54 16.33 14.54
C ALA A 167 6.31 16.53 13.03
N MET A 168 5.06 16.68 12.63
CA MET A 168 4.74 17.13 11.28
C MET A 168 5.25 18.57 11.12
N ASP A 169 6.26 18.75 10.26
CA ASP A 169 6.86 20.06 10.02
C ASP A 169 6.20 20.76 8.83
N LYS A 170 5.98 20.02 7.74
CA LYS A 170 5.40 20.55 6.51
C LYS A 170 4.46 19.56 5.85
N GLU A 171 3.45 20.09 5.20
CA GLU A 171 2.53 19.34 4.37
C GLU A 171 2.55 19.91 2.94
N TYR A 172 2.68 19.03 1.95
CA TYR A 172 2.72 19.38 0.54
C TYR A 172 1.60 18.69 -0.21
N TYR A 173 0.92 19.42 -1.05
CA TYR A 173 -0.09 18.89 -1.97
C TYR A 173 0.39 19.05 -3.40
N PHE A 174 0.42 17.95 -4.13
CA PHE A 174 0.78 17.94 -5.53
C PHE A 174 -0.40 17.48 -6.37
N GLN A 175 -0.70 18.23 -7.40
CA GLN A 175 -1.70 17.87 -8.39
C GLN A 175 -1.06 17.89 -9.78
N GLY A 176 -1.29 16.83 -10.55
CA GLY A 176 -0.81 16.74 -11.92
C GLY A 176 -1.81 16.03 -12.81
N ARG A 177 -1.63 16.24 -14.12
CA ARG A 177 -2.35 15.47 -15.15
C ARG A 177 -1.34 14.57 -15.85
N MET A 178 -1.71 13.30 -16.04
CA MET A 178 -0.94 12.44 -16.90
C MET A 178 -1.13 12.92 -18.35
N GLY A 179 -0.02 13.09 -19.08
CA GLY A 179 -0.06 13.43 -20.50
C GLY A 179 -0.62 12.26 -21.31
N HIS A 180 -1.28 12.58 -22.38
CA HIS A 180 -1.69 11.61 -23.40
C HIS A 180 -0.55 11.39 -24.39
#